data_3ccff740081ecfcf4f8a70d1d7523770
#
_entry.id   3ccff740081ecfcf4f8a70d1d7523770
#
_cell.length_a   1.000
_cell.length_b   1.000
_cell.length_c   1.000
_cell.angle_alpha   90.00
_cell.angle_beta   90.00
_cell.angle_gamma   90.00
#
_symmetry.space_group_name_H-M   'P 1'
#
loop_
_entity.id
_entity.type
_entity.pdbx_description
1 polymer ?
#
loop_
_entity_poly.entity_id
_entity_poly.type
_entity_poly.pdbx_seq_one_letter_code
_entity_poly.pdbx_strand_id
1 'polypeptide(L)'
;PLEHVEASKSVERSDFIFWNYDQQFKALTESQRKVVECESLTSPLRVDGAAGTGKTVSLLMRAYRLLKMHHDQGSPFRIIFFAHSESTSLRNKDCFSLYPNSEYYLSPSSEQTILFTTLFAFCREFAHIDRSAVIEDNAADSKTYQLMLIDDVVKSALESNRVKTYRPLISDEVYALFDSEKTDRATLINMLQHEFSVQIKGRTDCSIESYIELETIPNGIPCKTKPEKELIFSLFNDYQNMLQSQNTFDVDDVTIEAISHLNAPFWRRKRQNDGYDYIFADEMHLFNLNEQSVFHFLSKDTSSKEIPLCFALDY
;
A
#
# COMPACT_ATOMS: atom_id res chain seq x y z
N PRO A 1 21.34 4.42 -8.04
CA PRO A 1 20.91 5.80 -7.91
C PRO A 1 19.49 5.92 -8.45
N LEU A 2 18.60 6.58 -7.68
CA LEU A 2 17.22 6.86 -8.10
C LEU A 2 17.26 7.87 -9.25
N GLU A 3 16.71 7.50 -10.39
CA GLU A 3 16.41 8.48 -11.43
C GLU A 3 15.18 9.28 -11.01
N HIS A 4 15.32 10.60 -10.96
CA HIS A 4 14.27 11.53 -10.52
C HIS A 4 13.85 12.42 -11.70
N VAL A 5 12.56 12.42 -12.01
CA VAL A 5 11.99 13.29 -13.05
C VAL A 5 10.78 14.03 -12.46
N GLU A 6 10.81 15.37 -12.53
CA GLU A 6 9.67 16.21 -12.17
C GLU A 6 8.70 16.36 -13.34
N ALA A 7 7.42 16.07 -13.12
CA ALA A 7 6.36 16.34 -14.07
C ALA A 7 5.95 17.82 -14.01
N SER A 8 6.15 18.56 -15.10
CA SER A 8 5.76 19.98 -15.19
C SER A 8 4.23 20.12 -15.37
N LYS A 9 3.66 21.28 -14.97
CA LYS A 9 2.23 21.56 -15.13
C LYS A 9 1.76 21.34 -16.57
N SER A 10 0.73 20.47 -16.74
CA SER A 10 0.05 20.29 -18.01
C SER A 10 -0.96 21.41 -18.27
N VAL A 11 -1.18 21.73 -19.54
CA VAL A 11 -2.29 22.59 -19.97
C VAL A 11 -3.60 21.86 -19.63
N GLU A 12 -4.56 22.57 -19.01
CA GLU A 12 -5.91 22.04 -18.73
C GLU A 12 -6.58 21.55 -20.04
N ARG A 13 -6.68 20.23 -20.19
CA ARG A 13 -7.42 19.57 -21.25
C ARG A 13 -8.26 18.48 -20.60
N SER A 14 -9.52 18.80 -20.32
CA SER A 14 -10.50 17.90 -19.68
C SER A 14 -10.69 16.56 -20.40
N ASP A 15 -10.38 16.50 -21.69
CA ASP A 15 -10.62 15.32 -22.54
C ASP A 15 -9.37 14.49 -22.82
N PHE A 16 -8.22 14.87 -22.23
CA PHE A 16 -6.92 14.22 -22.49
C PHE A 16 -6.93 12.70 -22.19
N ILE A 17 -7.72 12.29 -21.23
CA ILE A 17 -7.84 10.89 -20.78
C ILE A 17 -8.47 10.00 -21.86
N PHE A 18 -9.33 10.57 -22.73
CA PHE A 18 -10.04 9.84 -23.79
C PHE A 18 -9.26 9.80 -25.11
N TRP A 19 -8.08 10.37 -25.16
CA TRP A 19 -7.25 10.38 -26.35
C TRP A 19 -6.54 9.04 -26.53
N ASN A 20 -6.31 8.64 -27.79
CA ASN A 20 -5.47 7.48 -28.08
C ASN A 20 -3.98 7.79 -27.80
N TYR A 21 -3.16 6.74 -27.81
CA TYR A 21 -1.74 6.83 -27.48
C TYR A 21 -1.00 7.94 -28.29
N ASP A 22 -1.21 8.00 -29.61
CA ASP A 22 -0.48 8.95 -30.47
C ASP A 22 -0.88 10.41 -30.18
N GLN A 23 -2.14 10.64 -29.89
CA GLN A 23 -2.66 11.97 -29.51
C GLN A 23 -2.06 12.41 -28.17
N GLN A 24 -2.08 11.52 -27.19
CA GLN A 24 -1.48 11.77 -25.87
C GLN A 24 0.02 12.01 -25.98
N PHE A 25 0.74 11.18 -26.74
CA PHE A 25 2.19 11.29 -26.91
C PHE A 25 2.62 12.63 -27.53
N LYS A 26 1.87 13.12 -28.53
CA LYS A 26 2.13 14.43 -29.14
C LYS A 26 1.94 15.60 -28.17
N ALA A 27 1.06 15.44 -27.21
CA ALA A 27 0.71 16.47 -26.23
C ALA A 27 1.55 16.43 -24.95
N LEU A 28 2.43 15.43 -24.78
CA LEU A 28 3.30 15.33 -23.61
C LEU A 28 4.25 16.53 -23.52
N THR A 29 4.45 17.01 -22.31
CA THR A 29 5.56 17.91 -21.98
C THR A 29 6.91 17.18 -22.12
N GLU A 30 8.00 17.93 -22.17
CA GLU A 30 9.34 17.36 -22.25
C GLU A 30 9.65 16.43 -21.04
N SER A 31 9.25 16.84 -19.83
CA SER A 31 9.44 16.03 -18.63
C SER A 31 8.63 14.73 -18.67
N GLN A 32 7.36 14.79 -19.05
CA GLN A 32 6.52 13.60 -19.23
C GLN A 32 7.08 12.66 -20.29
N ARG A 33 7.59 13.21 -21.40
CA ARG A 33 8.23 12.42 -22.47
C ARG A 33 9.46 11.68 -21.98
N LYS A 34 10.30 12.30 -21.14
CA LYS A 34 11.45 11.64 -20.51
C LYS A 34 11.02 10.44 -19.66
N VAL A 35 9.90 10.52 -18.94
CA VAL A 35 9.34 9.38 -18.19
C VAL A 35 8.94 8.25 -19.13
N VAL A 36 8.19 8.57 -20.19
CA VAL A 36 7.67 7.58 -21.15
C VAL A 36 8.82 6.91 -21.94
N GLU A 37 9.84 7.67 -22.30
CA GLU A 37 10.98 7.20 -23.14
C GLU A 37 12.14 6.61 -22.32
N CYS A 38 12.11 6.71 -20.99
CA CYS A 38 13.17 6.15 -20.14
C CYS A 38 13.33 4.63 -20.41
N GLU A 39 14.51 4.20 -20.77
CA GLU A 39 14.82 2.80 -21.14
C GLU A 39 15.29 1.97 -19.94
N SER A 40 15.56 2.59 -18.78
CA SER A 40 15.98 1.86 -17.58
C SER A 40 14.87 0.94 -17.11
N LEU A 41 15.20 -0.36 -17.00
CA LEU A 41 14.32 -1.40 -16.48
C LEU A 41 14.81 -1.98 -15.15
N THR A 42 15.99 -1.58 -14.70
CA THR A 42 16.65 -2.19 -13.54
C THR A 42 16.64 -1.30 -12.31
N SER A 43 16.51 0.01 -12.49
CA SER A 43 16.50 0.98 -11.39
C SER A 43 15.10 1.55 -11.18
N PRO A 44 14.71 1.82 -9.92
CA PRO A 44 13.45 2.49 -9.63
C PRO A 44 13.40 3.88 -10.29
N LEU A 45 12.29 4.18 -10.97
CA LEU A 45 12.00 5.48 -11.55
C LEU A 45 10.95 6.20 -10.70
N ARG A 46 11.32 7.34 -10.13
CA ARG A 46 10.43 8.19 -9.35
C ARG A 46 9.92 9.35 -10.20
N VAL A 47 8.60 9.54 -10.19
CA VAL A 47 7.90 10.60 -10.91
C VAL A 47 7.20 11.51 -9.91
N ASP A 48 7.72 12.72 -9.72
CA ASP A 48 7.15 13.72 -8.82
C ASP A 48 6.36 14.77 -9.59
N GLY A 49 5.31 15.27 -8.97
CA GLY A 49 4.53 16.37 -9.53
C GLY A 49 3.27 16.64 -8.73
N ALA A 50 2.74 17.87 -8.79
CA ALA A 50 1.47 18.22 -8.19
C ALA A 50 0.32 17.41 -8.80
N ALA A 51 -0.81 17.33 -8.09
CA ALA A 51 -2.03 16.72 -8.62
C ALA A 51 -2.41 17.31 -9.99
N GLY A 52 -2.87 16.48 -10.92
CA GLY A 52 -3.25 16.91 -12.26
C GLY A 52 -2.11 17.18 -13.26
N THR A 53 -0.85 16.94 -12.91
CA THR A 53 0.30 17.15 -13.82
C THR A 53 0.50 16.01 -14.84
N GLY A 54 -0.40 15.03 -14.90
CA GLY A 54 -0.36 13.92 -15.86
C GLY A 54 0.59 12.80 -15.51
N LYS A 55 0.96 12.63 -14.23
CA LYS A 55 1.82 11.54 -13.74
C LYS A 55 1.25 10.17 -14.16
N THR A 56 0.00 9.89 -13.79
CA THR A 56 -0.69 8.63 -14.11
C THR A 56 -0.67 8.32 -15.61
N VAL A 57 -0.93 9.34 -16.45
CA VAL A 57 -0.89 9.18 -17.92
C VAL A 57 0.52 8.82 -18.38
N SER A 58 1.55 9.46 -17.83
CA SER A 58 2.94 9.15 -18.16
C SER A 58 3.31 7.70 -17.77
N LEU A 59 2.84 7.23 -16.60
CA LEU A 59 3.01 5.84 -16.17
C LEU A 59 2.32 4.85 -17.13
N LEU A 60 1.05 5.13 -17.50
CA LEU A 60 0.28 4.29 -18.44
C LEU A 60 0.95 4.22 -19.82
N MET A 61 1.40 5.35 -20.34
CA MET A 61 2.07 5.41 -21.63
C MET A 61 3.43 4.70 -21.62
N ARG A 62 4.18 4.80 -20.51
CA ARG A 62 5.41 4.04 -20.30
C ARG A 62 5.14 2.54 -20.27
N ALA A 63 4.13 2.11 -19.51
CA ALA A 63 3.73 0.70 -19.45
C ALA A 63 3.37 0.15 -20.84
N TYR A 64 2.59 0.89 -21.61
CA TYR A 64 2.27 0.51 -22.99
C TYR A 64 3.50 0.42 -23.88
N ARG A 65 4.41 1.41 -23.80
CA ARG A 65 5.67 1.41 -24.59
C ARG A 65 6.52 0.20 -24.28
N LEU A 66 6.67 -0.18 -23.01
CA LEU A 66 7.42 -1.36 -22.60
C LEU A 66 6.80 -2.65 -23.16
N LEU A 67 5.48 -2.82 -23.02
CA LEU A 67 4.78 -3.97 -23.58
C LEU A 67 4.95 -4.07 -25.09
N LYS A 68 4.79 -2.96 -25.80
CA LYS A 68 4.99 -2.90 -27.25
C LYS A 68 6.42 -3.26 -27.64
N MET A 69 7.41 -2.73 -26.95
CA MET A 69 8.82 -3.03 -27.21
C MET A 69 9.12 -4.54 -27.09
N HIS A 70 8.64 -5.17 -26.01
CA HIS A 70 8.82 -6.61 -25.81
C HIS A 70 8.00 -7.46 -26.78
N HIS A 71 6.81 -6.97 -27.17
CA HIS A 71 6.00 -7.62 -28.22
C HIS A 71 6.75 -7.63 -29.57
N ASP A 72 7.31 -6.48 -29.98
CA ASP A 72 8.07 -6.34 -31.23
C ASP A 72 9.35 -7.20 -31.22
N GLN A 73 9.90 -7.50 -30.03
CA GLN A 73 11.05 -8.38 -29.81
C GLN A 73 10.67 -9.87 -29.68
N GLY A 74 9.39 -10.21 -29.59
CA GLY A 74 8.90 -11.57 -29.33
C GLY A 74 9.33 -12.14 -27.97
N SER A 75 9.50 -11.29 -26.97
CA SER A 75 9.91 -11.66 -25.61
C SER A 75 8.77 -11.54 -24.60
N PRO A 76 8.55 -12.52 -23.71
CA PRO A 76 7.54 -12.43 -22.66
C PRO A 76 7.81 -11.25 -21.71
N PHE A 77 6.77 -10.52 -21.31
CA PHE A 77 6.91 -9.41 -20.38
C PHE A 77 5.63 -9.18 -19.58
N ARG A 78 5.73 -9.21 -18.26
CA ARG A 78 4.59 -9.08 -17.36
C ARG A 78 4.70 -7.82 -16.53
N ILE A 79 3.67 -6.98 -16.60
CA ILE A 79 3.56 -5.74 -15.82
C ILE A 79 2.41 -5.89 -14.81
N ILE A 80 2.61 -5.32 -13.62
CA ILE A 80 1.53 -5.03 -12.68
C ILE A 80 1.47 -3.53 -12.43
N PHE A 81 0.25 -2.98 -12.43
CA PHE A 81 -0.02 -1.57 -12.19
C PHE A 81 -0.93 -1.42 -10.98
N PHE A 82 -0.38 -0.88 -9.91
CA PHE A 82 -1.11 -0.62 -8.68
C PHE A 82 -1.71 0.77 -8.66
N ALA A 83 -3.01 0.84 -8.35
CA ALA A 83 -3.73 2.06 -8.02
C ALA A 83 -4.17 2.03 -6.56
N HIS A 84 -4.39 3.19 -5.96
CA HIS A 84 -4.81 3.29 -4.55
C HIS A 84 -6.24 2.77 -4.32
N SER A 85 -7.15 2.94 -5.28
CA SER A 85 -8.55 2.51 -5.16
C SER A 85 -9.01 1.69 -6.36
N GLU A 86 -10.04 0.86 -6.17
CA GLU A 86 -10.65 0.07 -7.25
C GLU A 86 -11.16 0.96 -8.39
N SER A 87 -11.80 2.09 -8.06
CA SER A 87 -12.29 3.05 -9.06
C SER A 87 -11.15 3.66 -9.89
N THR A 88 -10.01 3.98 -9.26
CA THR A 88 -8.82 4.46 -9.97
C THR A 88 -8.20 3.35 -10.81
N SER A 89 -8.15 2.12 -10.31
CA SER A 89 -7.66 0.97 -11.06
C SER A 89 -8.48 0.71 -12.33
N LEU A 90 -9.81 0.73 -12.22
CA LEU A 90 -10.72 0.59 -13.35
C LEU A 90 -10.53 1.73 -14.36
N ARG A 91 -10.48 2.98 -13.89
CA ARG A 91 -10.23 4.14 -14.75
C ARG A 91 -8.89 4.04 -15.50
N ASN A 92 -7.84 3.60 -14.84
CA ASN A 92 -6.53 3.41 -15.46
C ASN A 92 -6.58 2.31 -16.54
N LYS A 93 -7.29 1.22 -16.27
CA LYS A 93 -7.55 0.15 -17.24
C LYS A 93 -8.36 0.67 -18.44
N ASP A 94 -9.41 1.46 -18.21
CA ASP A 94 -10.24 2.05 -19.28
C ASP A 94 -9.40 3.00 -20.15
N CYS A 95 -8.57 3.85 -19.54
CA CYS A 95 -7.64 4.71 -20.27
C CYS A 95 -6.65 3.90 -21.11
N PHE A 96 -6.08 2.84 -20.55
CA PHE A 96 -5.16 1.96 -21.25
C PHE A 96 -5.84 1.21 -22.40
N SER A 97 -7.12 0.86 -22.28
CA SER A 97 -7.89 0.17 -23.33
C SER A 97 -8.08 0.99 -24.61
N LEU A 98 -7.83 2.30 -24.56
CA LEU A 98 -7.82 3.17 -25.75
C LEU A 98 -6.52 3.07 -26.56
N TYR A 99 -5.50 2.39 -26.05
CA TYR A 99 -4.23 2.23 -26.76
C TYR A 99 -4.28 1.07 -27.76
N PRO A 100 -3.51 1.14 -28.85
CA PRO A 100 -3.50 0.08 -29.87
C PRO A 100 -3.14 -1.30 -29.28
N ASN A 101 -3.83 -2.34 -29.72
CA ASN A 101 -3.62 -3.71 -29.25
C ASN A 101 -3.79 -3.94 -27.72
N SER A 102 -4.45 -3.02 -27.03
CA SER A 102 -4.64 -3.11 -25.58
C SER A 102 -5.37 -4.38 -25.15
N GLU A 103 -6.33 -4.88 -25.94
CA GLU A 103 -7.04 -6.14 -25.65
C GLU A 103 -6.07 -7.32 -25.53
N TYR A 104 -5.03 -7.37 -26.37
CA TYR A 104 -3.99 -8.39 -26.29
C TYR A 104 -3.22 -8.27 -24.96
N TYR A 105 -2.78 -7.07 -24.60
CA TYR A 105 -1.99 -6.85 -23.36
C TYR A 105 -2.80 -7.03 -22.08
N LEU A 106 -4.10 -6.84 -22.13
CA LEU A 106 -5.02 -7.05 -21.01
C LEU A 106 -5.43 -8.52 -20.85
N SER A 107 -5.13 -9.37 -21.81
CA SER A 107 -5.45 -10.81 -21.76
C SER A 107 -4.41 -11.55 -20.90
N PRO A 108 -4.84 -12.30 -19.86
CA PRO A 108 -3.91 -13.08 -19.03
C PRO A 108 -3.15 -14.19 -19.77
N SER A 109 -3.66 -14.60 -20.95
CA SER A 109 -3.05 -15.66 -21.77
C SER A 109 -1.97 -15.16 -22.73
N SER A 110 -1.75 -13.84 -22.82
CA SER A 110 -0.75 -13.27 -23.70
C SER A 110 0.66 -13.34 -23.08
N GLU A 111 1.68 -13.34 -23.93
CA GLU A 111 3.07 -13.34 -23.48
C GLU A 111 3.50 -11.99 -22.89
N GLN A 112 2.91 -10.89 -23.39
CA GLN A 112 3.10 -9.55 -22.84
C GLN A 112 1.78 -9.13 -22.18
N THR A 113 1.79 -8.96 -20.86
CA THR A 113 0.56 -8.70 -20.08
C THR A 113 0.71 -7.55 -19.11
N ILE A 114 -0.39 -6.86 -18.88
CA ILE A 114 -0.53 -5.88 -17.79
C ILE A 114 -1.76 -6.20 -16.93
N LEU A 115 -1.53 -6.28 -15.61
CA LEU A 115 -2.57 -6.42 -14.62
C LEU A 115 -2.79 -5.07 -13.91
N PHE A 116 -4.02 -4.54 -13.97
CA PHE A 116 -4.45 -3.40 -13.17
C PHE A 116 -5.17 -3.89 -11.92
N THR A 117 -4.70 -3.46 -10.76
CA THR A 117 -5.28 -3.88 -9.48
C THR A 117 -5.01 -2.83 -8.39
N THR A 118 -5.60 -3.00 -7.21
CA THR A 118 -5.18 -2.33 -5.99
C THR A 118 -4.23 -3.24 -5.21
N LEU A 119 -3.38 -2.65 -4.37
CA LEU A 119 -2.48 -3.45 -3.52
C LEU A 119 -3.28 -4.36 -2.58
N PHE A 120 -4.36 -3.83 -2.01
CA PHE A 120 -5.26 -4.59 -1.15
C PHE A 120 -5.88 -5.80 -1.87
N ALA A 121 -6.48 -5.59 -3.07
CA ALA A 121 -7.08 -6.69 -3.84
C ALA A 121 -6.04 -7.76 -4.19
N PHE A 122 -4.85 -7.33 -4.61
CA PHE A 122 -3.74 -8.23 -4.88
C PHE A 122 -3.33 -9.04 -3.64
N CYS A 123 -3.11 -8.39 -2.50
CA CYS A 123 -2.71 -9.05 -1.26
C CYS A 123 -3.77 -10.06 -0.80
N ARG A 124 -5.06 -9.68 -0.85
CA ARG A 124 -6.16 -10.55 -0.49
C ARG A 124 -6.24 -11.80 -1.36
N GLU A 125 -6.14 -11.65 -2.68
CA GLU A 125 -6.15 -12.78 -3.62
C GLU A 125 -4.91 -13.67 -3.42
N PHE A 126 -3.75 -13.07 -3.24
CA PHE A 126 -2.49 -13.79 -3.04
C PHE A 126 -2.47 -14.59 -1.74
N ALA A 127 -3.02 -14.03 -0.66
CA ALA A 127 -3.16 -14.70 0.63
C ALA A 127 -4.36 -15.67 0.69
N HIS A 128 -5.15 -15.77 -0.38
CA HIS A 128 -6.36 -16.60 -0.44
C HIS A 128 -7.40 -16.27 0.64
N ILE A 129 -7.51 -14.99 1.02
CA ILE A 129 -8.47 -14.52 2.01
C ILE A 129 -9.81 -14.24 1.32
N ASP A 130 -10.89 -14.85 1.84
CA ASP A 130 -12.23 -14.58 1.34
C ASP A 130 -12.63 -13.12 1.62
N ARG A 131 -13.30 -12.47 0.68
CA ARG A 131 -13.78 -11.09 0.85
C ARG A 131 -14.71 -10.94 2.06
N SER A 132 -15.53 -11.94 2.34
CA SER A 132 -16.44 -11.96 3.48
C SER A 132 -15.73 -12.03 4.84
N ALA A 133 -14.47 -12.46 4.87
CA ALA A 133 -13.65 -12.50 6.07
C ALA A 133 -12.94 -11.17 6.37
N VAL A 134 -13.06 -10.18 5.51
CA VAL A 134 -12.44 -8.86 5.70
C VAL A 134 -13.50 -7.83 6.07
N ILE A 135 -13.20 -7.00 7.05
CA ILE A 135 -14.06 -5.89 7.46
C ILE A 135 -13.98 -4.78 6.41
N GLU A 136 -14.71 -4.91 5.28
CA GLU A 136 -14.44 -4.04 4.12
C GLU A 136 -15.66 -3.54 3.33
N ASP A 137 -16.88 -3.82 3.69
CA ASP A 137 -18.02 -3.48 2.81
C ASP A 137 -18.16 -1.98 2.47
N ASN A 138 -17.60 -1.12 3.29
CA ASN A 138 -17.50 0.32 3.05
C ASN A 138 -16.40 0.85 3.97
N ALA A 139 -15.47 1.65 3.44
CA ALA A 139 -14.35 2.19 4.21
C ALA A 139 -14.79 2.93 5.50
N ALA A 140 -15.97 3.58 5.48
CA ALA A 140 -16.52 4.24 6.65
C ALA A 140 -17.06 3.24 7.67
N ASP A 141 -17.76 2.20 7.24
CA ASP A 141 -18.32 1.16 8.10
C ASP A 141 -17.23 0.27 8.68
N SER A 142 -16.22 -0.08 7.87
CA SER A 142 -15.02 -0.78 8.32
C SER A 142 -14.30 -0.03 9.43
N LYS A 143 -14.03 1.25 9.23
CA LYS A 143 -13.40 2.07 10.26
C LYS A 143 -14.26 2.18 11.53
N THR A 144 -15.57 2.34 11.38
CA THR A 144 -16.49 2.40 12.50
C THR A 144 -16.46 1.10 13.31
N TYR A 145 -16.44 -0.05 12.64
CA TYR A 145 -16.35 -1.35 13.29
C TYR A 145 -15.01 -1.55 14.02
N GLN A 146 -13.89 -1.17 13.40
CA GLN A 146 -12.59 -1.18 14.08
C GLN A 146 -12.59 -0.33 15.35
N LEU A 147 -13.15 0.88 15.29
CA LEU A 147 -13.24 1.77 16.46
C LEU A 147 -14.11 1.16 17.57
N MET A 148 -15.21 0.46 17.23
CA MET A 148 -16.04 -0.26 18.20
C MET A 148 -15.26 -1.39 18.90
N LEU A 149 -14.50 -2.21 18.14
CA LEU A 149 -13.68 -3.28 18.72
C LEU A 149 -12.60 -2.71 19.65
N ILE A 150 -11.95 -1.61 19.26
CA ILE A 150 -10.95 -0.93 20.10
C ILE A 150 -11.59 -0.36 21.35
N ASP A 151 -12.82 0.19 21.26
CA ASP A 151 -13.57 0.65 22.44
C ASP A 151 -13.82 -0.49 23.43
N ASP A 152 -14.26 -1.65 22.96
CA ASP A 152 -14.48 -2.82 23.80
C ASP A 152 -13.18 -3.31 24.46
N VAL A 153 -12.05 -3.29 23.74
CA VAL A 153 -10.72 -3.62 24.28
C VAL A 153 -10.34 -2.66 25.42
N VAL A 154 -10.48 -1.36 25.22
CA VAL A 154 -10.15 -0.37 26.24
C VAL A 154 -11.08 -0.50 27.45
N LYS A 155 -12.38 -0.73 27.23
CA LYS A 155 -13.34 -0.98 28.29
C LYS A 155 -12.95 -2.19 29.15
N SER A 156 -12.64 -3.30 28.51
CA SER A 156 -12.16 -4.52 29.18
C SER A 156 -10.88 -4.27 29.98
N ALA A 157 -9.91 -3.52 29.43
CA ALA A 157 -8.67 -3.18 30.11
C ALA A 157 -8.88 -2.31 31.36
N LEU A 158 -9.86 -1.41 31.32
CA LEU A 158 -10.25 -0.57 32.47
C LEU A 158 -10.97 -1.40 33.55
N GLU A 159 -11.93 -2.24 33.16
CA GLU A 159 -12.70 -3.10 34.06
C GLU A 159 -11.80 -4.14 34.76
N SER A 160 -10.81 -4.71 34.04
CA SER A 160 -9.82 -5.66 34.61
C SER A 160 -8.74 -4.99 35.46
N ASN A 161 -8.79 -3.68 35.65
CA ASN A 161 -7.76 -2.88 36.34
C ASN A 161 -6.34 -2.99 35.69
N ARG A 162 -6.21 -3.46 34.46
CA ARG A 162 -4.91 -3.59 33.76
C ARG A 162 -4.17 -2.24 33.74
N VAL A 163 -4.83 -1.17 33.31
CA VAL A 163 -4.24 0.17 33.29
C VAL A 163 -3.75 0.62 34.65
N LYS A 164 -4.49 0.31 35.73
CA LYS A 164 -4.07 0.61 37.11
C LYS A 164 -2.85 -0.19 37.53
N THR A 165 -2.71 -1.42 37.07
CA THR A 165 -1.53 -2.26 37.33
C THR A 165 -0.27 -1.64 36.71
N TYR A 166 -0.38 -1.05 35.52
CA TYR A 166 0.73 -0.35 34.88
C TYR A 166 1.01 1.04 35.45
N ARG A 167 0.12 1.63 36.26
CA ARG A 167 0.24 2.99 36.78
C ARG A 167 1.62 3.33 37.38
N PRO A 168 2.27 2.49 38.20
CA PRO A 168 3.60 2.80 38.73
C PRO A 168 4.74 2.73 37.72
N LEU A 169 4.51 2.21 36.51
CA LEU A 169 5.51 1.95 35.49
C LEU A 169 5.40 2.90 34.29
N ILE A 170 4.32 3.68 34.19
CA ILE A 170 4.01 4.56 33.06
C ILE A 170 3.93 6.03 33.49
N SER A 171 4.16 6.93 32.56
CA SER A 171 4.10 8.38 32.80
C SER A 171 2.67 8.87 33.08
N ASP A 172 2.57 10.04 33.72
CA ASP A 172 1.27 10.72 33.92
C ASP A 172 0.61 11.06 32.58
N GLU A 173 1.40 11.33 31.55
CA GLU A 173 0.95 11.65 30.20
C GLU A 173 0.22 10.46 29.56
N VAL A 174 0.79 9.27 29.59
CA VAL A 174 0.16 8.04 29.08
C VAL A 174 -1.02 7.61 29.95
N TYR A 175 -0.89 7.71 31.27
CA TYR A 175 -2.00 7.37 32.18
C TYR A 175 -3.22 8.26 31.97
N ALA A 176 -3.02 9.57 31.71
CA ALA A 176 -4.08 10.53 31.45
C ALA A 176 -4.93 10.21 30.23
N LEU A 177 -4.39 9.45 29.25
CA LEU A 177 -5.17 9.00 28.09
C LEU A 177 -6.34 8.09 28.47
N PHE A 178 -6.18 7.33 29.56
CA PHE A 178 -7.20 6.38 30.06
C PHE A 178 -8.12 6.99 31.12
N ASP A 179 -7.92 8.25 31.48
CA ASP A 179 -8.72 8.99 32.43
C ASP A 179 -9.80 9.80 31.69
N SER A 180 -11.06 9.42 31.85
CA SER A 180 -12.21 10.07 31.18
C SER A 180 -12.42 11.54 31.54
N GLU A 181 -11.83 12.01 32.64
CA GLU A 181 -11.88 13.44 33.03
C GLU A 181 -10.84 14.28 32.28
N LYS A 182 -9.78 13.62 31.74
CA LYS A 182 -8.65 14.30 31.07
C LYS A 182 -8.64 14.12 29.57
N THR A 183 -9.07 12.95 29.08
CA THR A 183 -9.06 12.61 27.66
C THR A 183 -10.42 12.07 27.24
N ASP A 184 -10.97 12.65 26.19
CA ASP A 184 -12.20 12.15 25.58
C ASP A 184 -11.98 10.72 25.03
N ARG A 185 -12.96 9.87 25.27
CA ARG A 185 -12.91 8.45 24.89
C ARG A 185 -12.69 8.25 23.38
N ALA A 186 -13.37 9.04 22.56
CA ALA A 186 -13.22 8.96 21.11
C ALA A 186 -11.80 9.34 20.66
N THR A 187 -11.18 10.30 21.35
CA THR A 187 -9.79 10.69 21.10
C THR A 187 -8.84 9.52 21.37
N LEU A 188 -8.95 8.87 22.54
CA LEU A 188 -8.13 7.70 22.87
C LEU A 188 -8.29 6.58 21.84
N ILE A 189 -9.53 6.24 21.45
CA ILE A 189 -9.82 5.19 20.50
C ILE A 189 -9.21 5.49 19.13
N ASN A 190 -9.30 6.73 18.65
CA ASN A 190 -8.67 7.14 17.39
C ASN A 190 -7.14 7.09 17.46
N MET A 191 -6.54 7.49 18.59
CA MET A 191 -5.08 7.36 18.79
C MET A 191 -4.64 5.90 18.79
N LEU A 192 -5.38 5.01 19.44
CA LEU A 192 -5.10 3.58 19.45
C LEU A 192 -5.26 2.96 18.05
N GLN A 193 -6.33 3.32 17.33
CA GLN A 193 -6.52 2.86 15.95
C GLN A 193 -5.33 3.25 15.06
N HIS A 194 -4.89 4.50 15.16
CA HIS A 194 -3.72 4.98 14.43
C HIS A 194 -2.44 4.24 14.87
N GLU A 195 -2.27 4.00 16.17
CA GLU A 195 -1.11 3.27 16.69
C GLU A 195 -1.10 1.81 16.19
N PHE A 196 -2.25 1.13 16.18
CA PHE A 196 -2.36 -0.24 15.70
C PHE A 196 -2.12 -0.35 14.19
N SER A 197 -2.78 0.48 13.39
CA SER A 197 -2.68 0.42 11.93
C SER A 197 -1.38 0.98 11.39
N VAL A 198 -0.96 2.18 11.83
CA VAL A 198 0.17 2.87 11.21
C VAL A 198 1.50 2.50 11.85
N GLN A 199 1.54 2.33 13.18
CA GLN A 199 2.79 2.04 13.87
C GLN A 199 3.04 0.53 13.93
N ILE A 200 2.15 -0.23 14.55
CA ILE A 200 2.38 -1.67 14.75
C ILE A 200 2.27 -2.41 13.43
N LYS A 201 1.11 -2.39 12.78
CA LYS A 201 0.88 -3.14 11.53
C LYS A 201 1.56 -2.53 10.31
N GLY A 202 1.74 -1.21 10.28
CA GLY A 202 2.30 -0.51 9.13
C GLY A 202 3.83 -0.44 9.09
N ARG A 203 4.53 -0.68 10.23
CA ARG A 203 5.97 -0.45 10.34
C ARG A 203 6.75 -1.57 11.03
N THR A 204 6.07 -2.57 11.59
CA THR A 204 6.71 -3.69 12.29
C THR A 204 6.22 -5.03 11.74
N ASP A 205 6.83 -6.10 12.19
CA ASP A 205 6.37 -7.49 11.97
C ASP A 205 5.29 -7.92 12.98
N CYS A 206 4.63 -6.97 13.63
CA CYS A 206 3.67 -7.18 14.71
C CYS A 206 4.24 -7.90 15.94
N SER A 207 5.56 -7.86 16.15
CA SER A 207 6.19 -8.32 17.39
C SER A 207 6.35 -7.18 18.39
N ILE A 208 6.34 -7.53 19.70
CA ILE A 208 6.58 -6.54 20.76
C ILE A 208 8.00 -5.98 20.70
N GLU A 209 8.97 -6.80 20.31
CA GLU A 209 10.37 -6.43 20.16
C GLU A 209 10.53 -5.32 19.13
N SER A 210 10.00 -5.51 17.94
CA SER A 210 10.04 -4.50 16.86
C SER A 210 9.27 -3.24 17.25
N TYR A 211 8.14 -3.36 17.94
CA TYR A 211 7.38 -2.21 18.39
C TYR A 211 8.11 -1.38 19.46
N ILE A 212 8.81 -2.01 20.39
CA ILE A 212 9.61 -1.32 21.42
C ILE A 212 10.71 -0.47 20.78
N GLU A 213 11.29 -0.91 19.68
CA GLU A 213 12.38 -0.22 18.98
C GLU A 213 11.89 0.99 18.15
N LEU A 214 10.60 1.09 17.83
CA LEU A 214 10.08 2.22 17.07
C LEU A 214 10.19 3.54 17.83
N GLU A 215 10.54 4.59 17.11
CA GLU A 215 10.44 5.96 17.61
C GLU A 215 8.97 6.42 17.64
N THR A 216 8.61 7.17 18.68
CA THR A 216 7.29 7.78 18.80
C THR A 216 7.11 8.86 17.74
N ILE A 217 6.01 8.85 17.02
CA ILE A 217 5.70 9.86 16.01
C ILE A 217 4.99 11.07 16.62
N PRO A 218 5.12 12.26 16.02
CA PRO A 218 4.31 13.41 16.39
C PRO A 218 2.81 13.08 16.31
N ASN A 219 2.05 13.49 17.33
CA ASN A 219 0.60 13.24 17.46
C ASN A 219 0.18 11.77 17.63
N GLY A 220 1.12 10.83 17.80
CA GLY A 220 0.86 9.46 18.22
C GLY A 220 0.68 9.33 19.73
N ILE A 221 0.54 8.09 20.22
CA ILE A 221 0.54 7.82 21.66
C ILE A 221 1.94 8.15 22.21
N PRO A 222 2.06 8.96 23.30
CA PRO A 222 3.35 9.47 23.77
C PRO A 222 4.15 8.42 24.56
N CYS A 223 4.25 7.20 24.06
CA CYS A 223 5.01 6.10 24.67
C CYS A 223 6.51 6.30 24.51
N LYS A 224 7.20 6.54 25.63
CA LYS A 224 8.65 6.77 25.69
C LYS A 224 9.41 5.62 26.33
N THR A 225 8.72 4.79 27.12
CA THR A 225 9.32 3.70 27.89
C THR A 225 8.80 2.33 27.44
N LYS A 226 9.56 1.30 27.73
CA LYS A 226 9.17 -0.08 27.43
C LYS A 226 7.83 -0.47 28.10
N PRO A 227 7.58 -0.21 29.40
CA PRO A 227 6.29 -0.54 30.02
C PRO A 227 5.09 0.18 29.37
N GLU A 228 5.26 1.41 28.87
CA GLU A 228 4.21 2.13 28.16
C GLU A 228 3.87 1.41 26.84
N LYS A 229 4.88 1.03 26.07
CA LYS A 229 4.69 0.25 24.84
C LYS A 229 4.12 -1.13 25.12
N GLU A 230 4.52 -1.80 26.18
CA GLU A 230 3.95 -3.10 26.60
C GLU A 230 2.46 -2.99 26.93
N LEU A 231 2.03 -1.91 27.59
CA LEU A 231 0.62 -1.65 27.84
C LEU A 231 -0.16 -1.51 26.52
N ILE A 232 0.30 -0.65 25.61
CA ILE A 232 -0.37 -0.43 24.32
C ILE A 232 -0.36 -1.71 23.48
N PHE A 233 0.75 -2.42 23.45
CA PHE A 233 0.84 -3.69 22.72
C PHE A 233 -0.07 -4.79 23.31
N SER A 234 -0.30 -4.76 24.63
CA SER A 234 -1.27 -5.67 25.25
C SER A 234 -2.71 -5.40 24.78
N LEU A 235 -3.07 -4.11 24.54
CA LEU A 235 -4.36 -3.75 23.95
C LEU A 235 -4.44 -4.16 22.47
N PHE A 236 -3.35 -4.01 21.73
CA PHE A 236 -3.25 -4.50 20.36
C PHE A 236 -3.48 -6.01 20.28
N ASN A 237 -2.88 -6.79 21.17
CA ASN A 237 -3.10 -8.23 21.22
C ASN A 237 -4.55 -8.60 21.53
N ASP A 238 -5.21 -7.87 22.44
CA ASP A 238 -6.63 -8.10 22.71
C ASP A 238 -7.49 -7.81 21.46
N TYR A 239 -7.18 -6.72 20.73
CA TYR A 239 -7.83 -6.38 19.47
C TYR A 239 -7.64 -7.49 18.42
N GLN A 240 -6.40 -8.01 18.26
CA GLN A 240 -6.11 -9.12 17.36
C GLN A 240 -6.85 -10.41 17.76
N ASN A 241 -6.92 -10.71 19.05
CA ASN A 241 -7.66 -11.86 19.55
C ASN A 241 -9.17 -11.74 19.26
N MET A 242 -9.73 -10.52 19.34
CA MET A 242 -11.15 -10.30 18.98
C MET A 242 -11.38 -10.55 17.48
N LEU A 243 -10.52 -10.04 16.59
CA LEU A 243 -10.61 -10.31 15.14
C LEU A 243 -10.50 -11.82 14.86
N GLN A 244 -9.53 -12.50 15.45
CA GLN A 244 -9.34 -13.95 15.28
C GLN A 244 -10.54 -14.76 15.79
N SER A 245 -11.13 -14.38 16.94
CA SER A 245 -12.29 -15.06 17.51
C SER A 245 -13.52 -14.97 16.59
N GLN A 246 -13.61 -13.94 15.78
CA GLN A 246 -14.65 -13.71 14.78
C GLN A 246 -14.28 -14.24 13.39
N ASN A 247 -13.07 -14.78 13.24
CA ASN A 247 -12.50 -15.20 11.97
C ASN A 247 -12.52 -14.07 10.91
N THR A 248 -12.20 -12.86 11.35
CA THR A 248 -12.16 -11.65 10.51
C THR A 248 -10.76 -11.05 10.47
N PHE A 249 -10.47 -10.34 9.39
CA PHE A 249 -9.25 -9.59 9.14
C PHE A 249 -9.60 -8.11 8.97
N ASP A 250 -8.76 -7.22 9.45
CA ASP A 250 -8.77 -5.84 8.95
C ASP A 250 -7.88 -5.69 7.70
N VAL A 251 -7.91 -4.53 7.08
CA VAL A 251 -7.18 -4.25 5.82
C VAL A 251 -5.66 -4.44 5.99
N ASP A 252 -5.12 -4.05 7.14
CA ASP A 252 -3.67 -4.15 7.41
C ASP A 252 -3.25 -5.62 7.61
N ASP A 253 -4.11 -6.45 8.23
CA ASP A 253 -3.85 -7.89 8.40
C ASP A 253 -3.73 -8.60 7.07
N VAL A 254 -4.52 -8.20 6.07
CA VAL A 254 -4.46 -8.77 4.71
C VAL A 254 -3.09 -8.55 4.09
N THR A 255 -2.52 -7.35 4.26
CA THR A 255 -1.18 -7.04 3.75
C THR A 255 -0.09 -7.84 4.47
N ILE A 256 -0.19 -7.97 5.80
CA ILE A 256 0.77 -8.74 6.62
C ILE A 256 0.75 -10.22 6.23
N GLU A 257 -0.44 -10.80 6.06
CA GLU A 257 -0.60 -12.19 5.65
C GLU A 257 -0.03 -12.42 4.25
N ALA A 258 -0.29 -11.50 3.31
CA ALA A 258 0.29 -11.56 1.97
C ALA A 258 1.83 -11.50 2.02
N ILE A 259 2.44 -10.63 2.84
CA ILE A 259 3.89 -10.56 3.02
C ILE A 259 4.43 -11.89 3.54
N SER A 260 3.74 -12.51 4.50
CA SER A 260 4.13 -13.83 5.03
C SER A 260 4.18 -14.89 3.92
N HIS A 261 3.15 -14.95 3.08
CA HIS A 261 3.09 -15.86 1.93
C HIS A 261 4.14 -15.52 0.85
N LEU A 262 4.35 -14.23 0.56
CA LEU A 262 5.33 -13.75 -0.42
C LEU A 262 6.78 -14.03 0.05
N ASN A 263 7.03 -14.05 1.35
CA ASN A 263 8.33 -14.38 1.91
C ASN A 263 8.58 -15.90 2.02
N ALA A 264 7.55 -16.73 1.82
CA ALA A 264 7.65 -18.17 1.93
C ALA A 264 8.57 -18.78 0.86
N PRO A 265 9.29 -19.89 1.16
CA PRO A 265 10.19 -20.57 0.21
C PRO A 265 9.51 -21.00 -1.10
N PHE A 266 8.21 -21.29 -1.04
CA PHE A 266 7.42 -21.68 -2.20
C PHE A 266 7.32 -20.55 -3.21
N TRP A 267 6.97 -19.32 -2.79
CA TRP A 267 6.91 -18.16 -3.67
C TRP A 267 8.30 -17.81 -4.22
N ARG A 268 9.34 -17.86 -3.40
CA ARG A 268 10.70 -17.58 -3.87
C ARG A 268 11.13 -18.45 -5.05
N ARG A 269 10.66 -19.72 -5.11
CA ARG A 269 10.92 -20.62 -6.24
C ARG A 269 10.08 -20.28 -7.47
N LYS A 270 8.82 -19.87 -7.26
CA LYS A 270 7.90 -19.54 -8.34
C LYS A 270 8.13 -18.15 -8.93
N ARG A 271 8.71 -17.24 -8.16
CA ARG A 271 8.84 -15.82 -8.47
C ARG A 271 9.48 -15.55 -9.82
N GLN A 272 10.46 -16.35 -10.26
CA GLN A 272 11.09 -16.20 -11.58
C GLN A 272 10.10 -16.40 -12.74
N ASN A 273 9.11 -17.27 -12.56
CA ASN A 273 8.11 -17.57 -13.58
C ASN A 273 6.85 -16.72 -13.38
N ASP A 274 6.35 -16.63 -12.16
CA ASP A 274 5.04 -16.06 -11.83
C ASP A 274 5.13 -14.57 -11.40
N GLY A 275 6.33 -14.06 -11.15
CA GLY A 275 6.59 -12.66 -10.83
C GLY A 275 6.39 -11.70 -12.00
N TYR A 276 6.63 -10.43 -11.75
CA TYR A 276 6.49 -9.36 -12.73
C TYR A 276 7.85 -8.84 -13.17
N ASP A 277 7.95 -8.49 -14.44
CA ASP A 277 9.18 -7.90 -15.02
C ASP A 277 9.28 -6.42 -14.69
N TYR A 278 8.12 -5.73 -14.52
CA TYR A 278 8.06 -4.34 -14.15
C TYR A 278 6.82 -4.02 -13.31
N ILE A 279 6.98 -3.14 -12.34
CA ILE A 279 5.93 -2.75 -11.40
C ILE A 279 5.67 -1.25 -11.56
N PHE A 280 4.40 -0.87 -11.65
CA PHE A 280 3.95 0.51 -11.57
C PHE A 280 3.14 0.72 -10.29
N ALA A 281 3.38 1.83 -9.59
CA ALA A 281 2.60 2.24 -8.43
C ALA A 281 2.22 3.72 -8.54
N ASP A 282 0.93 3.99 -8.67
CA ASP A 282 0.40 5.35 -8.65
C ASP A 282 0.12 5.78 -7.20
N GLU A 283 0.33 7.06 -6.88
CA GLU A 283 0.10 7.62 -5.53
C GLU A 283 0.87 6.87 -4.42
N MET A 284 2.16 6.59 -4.64
CA MET A 284 3.02 5.80 -3.74
C MET A 284 3.05 6.30 -2.29
N HIS A 285 2.83 7.59 -2.08
CA HIS A 285 2.80 8.20 -0.75
C HIS A 285 1.61 7.76 0.12
N LEU A 286 0.59 7.15 -0.48
CA LEU A 286 -0.57 6.63 0.25
C LEU A 286 -0.33 5.22 0.82
N PHE A 287 0.74 4.54 0.41
CA PHE A 287 1.09 3.21 0.93
C PHE A 287 1.98 3.32 2.18
N ASN A 288 1.65 2.56 3.21
CA ASN A 288 2.49 2.43 4.40
C ASN A 288 3.76 1.58 4.11
N LEU A 289 4.68 1.48 5.08
CA LEU A 289 5.97 0.81 4.84
C LEU A 289 5.83 -0.69 4.56
N ASN A 290 4.89 -1.38 5.21
CA ASN A 290 4.64 -2.79 4.95
C ASN A 290 4.01 -3.00 3.57
N GLU A 291 3.08 -2.14 3.18
CA GLU A 291 2.51 -2.14 1.82
C GLU A 291 3.60 -1.90 0.76
N GLN A 292 4.49 -0.95 0.99
CA GLN A 292 5.63 -0.69 0.10
C GLN A 292 6.59 -1.90 0.03
N SER A 293 6.75 -2.64 1.12
CA SER A 293 7.61 -3.82 1.14
C SER A 293 7.13 -4.95 0.23
N VAL A 294 5.81 -5.03 -0.05
CA VAL A 294 5.24 -6.02 -0.98
C VAL A 294 5.91 -5.96 -2.34
N PHE A 295 6.24 -4.78 -2.85
CA PHE A 295 6.86 -4.62 -4.16
C PHE A 295 8.19 -5.36 -4.29
N HIS A 296 8.96 -5.50 -3.20
CA HIS A 296 10.23 -6.25 -3.19
C HIS A 296 10.05 -7.73 -3.50
N PHE A 297 8.88 -8.27 -3.21
CA PHE A 297 8.59 -9.68 -3.41
C PHE A 297 7.94 -9.99 -4.76
N LEU A 298 7.51 -8.98 -5.52
CA LEU A 298 6.74 -9.18 -6.74
C LEU A 298 7.59 -9.23 -8.00
N SER A 299 8.71 -8.51 -8.05
CA SER A 299 9.58 -8.52 -9.23
C SER A 299 10.23 -9.88 -9.42
N LYS A 300 10.42 -10.33 -10.67
CA LYS A 300 11.25 -11.49 -10.97
C LYS A 300 12.61 -11.31 -10.34
N ASP A 301 13.17 -12.40 -9.82
CA ASP A 301 14.48 -12.35 -9.17
C ASP A 301 15.54 -11.95 -10.21
N THR A 302 16.08 -10.76 -10.05
CA THR A 302 17.14 -10.23 -10.89
C THR A 302 18.46 -10.27 -10.13
N SER A 303 19.56 -10.36 -10.82
CA SER A 303 20.90 -10.23 -10.21
C SER A 303 21.15 -8.84 -9.63
N SER A 304 20.32 -7.86 -9.99
CA SER A 304 20.30 -6.51 -9.42
C SER A 304 19.59 -6.52 -8.07
N LYS A 305 20.12 -5.76 -7.10
CA LYS A 305 19.46 -5.50 -5.83
C LYS A 305 18.34 -4.44 -5.95
N GLU A 306 18.19 -3.83 -7.10
CA GLU A 306 17.22 -2.77 -7.35
C GLU A 306 15.92 -3.37 -7.92
N ILE A 307 14.79 -2.78 -7.56
CA ILE A 307 13.46 -3.24 -8.00
C ILE A 307 13.10 -2.54 -9.30
N PRO A 308 12.61 -3.25 -10.32
CA PRO A 308 12.07 -2.66 -11.55
C PRO A 308 10.72 -1.99 -11.27
N LEU A 309 10.75 -0.80 -10.71
CA LEU A 309 9.59 -0.06 -10.21
C LEU A 309 9.53 1.35 -10.78
N CYS A 310 8.38 1.76 -11.31
CA CYS A 310 8.08 3.16 -11.63
C CYS A 310 6.92 3.63 -10.76
N PHE A 311 7.11 4.70 -10.01
CA PHE A 311 6.12 5.17 -9.07
C PHE A 311 5.91 6.67 -9.09
N ALA A 312 4.66 7.09 -8.88
CA ALA A 312 4.28 8.49 -8.81
C ALA A 312 4.07 8.96 -7.37
N LEU A 313 4.47 10.20 -7.10
CA LEU A 313 4.28 10.88 -5.82
C LEU A 313 3.66 12.27 -6.05
N ASP A 314 2.75 12.66 -5.15
CA ASP A 314 2.33 14.04 -4.98
C ASP A 314 3.22 14.76 -3.96
N TYR A 315 3.45 16.09 -4.16
CA TYR A 315 4.12 16.97 -3.21
C TYR A 315 3.30 18.22 -2.93
#